data_d27d91cde4a202a5168c8762671c5e9e
#
_entry.id   d27d91cde4a202a5168c8762671c5e9e
#
_cell.length_a   1.000
_cell.length_b   1.000
_cell.length_c   1.000
_cell.angle_alpha   90.00
_cell.angle_beta   90.00
_cell.angle_gamma   90.00
#
_symmetry.space_group_name_H-M   'P 1'
#
loop_
_entity.id
_entity.type
_entity.pdbx_description
1 polymer ?
#
loop_
_entity_poly.entity_id
_entity_poly.type
_entity_poly.pdbx_seq_one_letter_code
_entity_poly.pdbx_strand_id
1 'polypeptide(L)'
;IAAIGVGIGLMTVVGQCLGAGRKDEAVYYIKKLSVLAEIIVVASCLLVFALTIPVTKLGGMEPESARMCFHMISWITVVKPIVWTLAFIPAYGLRAAGDVKFSMITSCITMWTFRFCLCVYLIRFRGFGPMAVWIGMFTDWTVRGIVFSLRFHSRKWLKHKVV
;
A
#
# COMPACT_ATOMS: atom_id res chain seq x y z
N ILE A 1 4.58 -9.50 2.67
CA ILE A 1 5.39 -9.50 3.91
C ILE A 1 6.74 -8.84 3.65
N ALA A 2 7.52 -9.23 2.62
CA ALA A 2 8.85 -8.69 2.36
C ALA A 2 8.89 -7.16 2.17
N ALA A 3 7.96 -6.60 1.39
CA ALA A 3 7.86 -5.15 1.19
C ALA A 3 7.51 -4.37 2.47
N ILE A 4 6.77 -4.98 3.40
CA ILE A 4 6.51 -4.40 4.73
C ILE A 4 7.81 -4.35 5.53
N GLY A 5 8.63 -5.39 5.45
CA GLY A 5 9.96 -5.42 6.07
C GLY A 5 10.85 -4.25 5.59
N VAL A 6 10.84 -3.98 4.28
CA VAL A 6 11.54 -2.79 3.73
C VAL A 6 10.97 -1.49 4.31
N GLY A 7 9.65 -1.38 4.47
CA GLY A 7 9.01 -0.23 5.11
C GLY A 7 9.45 -0.01 6.56
N ILE A 8 9.57 -1.08 7.34
CA ILE A 8 10.06 -1.00 8.74
C ILE A 8 11.54 -0.60 8.76
N GLY A 9 12.37 -1.21 7.89
CA GLY A 9 13.78 -0.82 7.74
C GLY A 9 13.93 0.65 7.34
N LEU A 10 13.06 1.13 6.45
CA LEU A 10 13.01 2.54 6.05
C LEU A 10 12.73 3.45 7.25
N MET A 11 11.81 3.09 8.16
CA MET A 11 11.55 3.89 9.35
C MET A 11 12.81 4.06 10.21
N THR A 12 13.59 2.99 10.38
CA THR A 12 14.83 3.03 11.17
C THR A 12 15.86 3.94 10.52
N VAL A 13 16.15 3.74 9.22
CA VAL A 13 17.14 4.54 8.50
C VAL A 13 16.75 6.02 8.45
N VAL A 14 15.51 6.33 8.14
CA VAL A 14 15.01 7.71 8.08
C VAL A 14 15.04 8.36 9.46
N GLY A 15 14.66 7.61 10.51
CA GLY A 15 14.74 8.10 11.89
C GLY A 15 16.17 8.47 12.30
N GLN A 16 17.15 7.63 11.96
CA GLN A 16 18.57 7.90 12.20
C GLN A 16 19.09 9.12 11.42
N CYS A 17 18.74 9.24 10.15
CA CYS A 17 19.11 10.40 9.33
C CYS A 17 18.54 11.71 9.90
N LEU A 18 17.28 11.70 10.31
CA LEU A 18 16.60 12.86 10.88
C LEU A 18 17.15 13.21 12.27
N GLY A 19 17.46 12.22 13.11
CA GLY A 19 18.10 12.41 14.41
C GLY A 19 19.51 12.99 14.28
N ALA A 20 20.25 12.65 13.22
CA ALA A 20 21.54 13.23 12.87
C ALA A 20 21.45 14.61 12.16
N GLY A 21 20.24 15.15 11.95
CA GLY A 21 20.01 16.42 11.26
C GLY A 21 20.15 16.37 9.73
N ARG A 22 20.37 15.19 9.14
CA ARG A 22 20.64 15.00 7.70
C ARG A 22 19.34 14.81 6.92
N LYS A 23 18.59 15.89 6.73
CA LYS A 23 17.26 15.86 6.10
C LYS A 23 17.27 15.43 4.63
N ASP A 24 18.29 15.84 3.87
CA ASP A 24 18.39 15.50 2.44
C ASP A 24 18.71 14.02 2.25
N GLU A 25 19.52 13.43 3.10
CA GLU A 25 19.77 11.98 3.11
C GLU A 25 18.48 11.19 3.44
N ALA A 26 17.68 11.65 4.39
CA ALA A 26 16.41 11.03 4.71
C ALA A 26 15.49 10.97 3.48
N VAL A 27 15.36 12.07 2.72
CA VAL A 27 14.59 12.13 1.48
C VAL A 27 15.18 11.18 0.41
N TYR A 28 16.49 11.13 0.27
CA TYR A 28 17.17 10.22 -0.65
C TYR A 28 16.87 8.75 -0.32
N TYR A 29 17.00 8.35 0.94
CA TYR A 29 16.72 6.97 1.36
C TYR A 29 15.25 6.59 1.20
N ILE A 30 14.31 7.51 1.46
CA ILE A 30 12.89 7.24 1.23
C ILE A 30 12.65 6.90 -0.24
N LYS A 31 13.19 7.68 -1.18
CA LYS A 31 13.06 7.42 -2.62
C LYS A 31 13.71 6.11 -3.03
N LYS A 32 14.94 5.87 -2.60
CA LYS A 32 15.70 4.66 -2.94
C LYS A 32 15.04 3.39 -2.43
N LEU A 33 14.58 3.39 -1.17
CA LEU A 33 13.90 2.25 -0.56
C LEU A 33 12.47 2.08 -1.10
N SER A 34 11.84 3.15 -1.60
CA SER A 34 10.57 3.03 -2.33
C SER A 34 10.73 2.24 -3.62
N VAL A 35 11.79 2.51 -4.39
CA VAL A 35 12.08 1.75 -5.61
C VAL A 35 12.40 0.29 -5.28
N LEU A 36 13.17 0.03 -4.23
CA LEU A 36 13.44 -1.34 -3.78
C LEU A 36 12.15 -2.08 -3.38
N ALA A 37 11.30 -1.42 -2.61
CA ALA A 37 10.00 -1.98 -2.21
C ALA A 37 9.13 -2.28 -3.44
N GLU A 38 9.13 -1.40 -4.45
CA GLU A 38 8.42 -1.60 -5.71
C GLU A 38 8.89 -2.86 -6.44
N ILE A 39 10.20 -3.03 -6.60
CA ILE A 39 10.80 -4.22 -7.24
C ILE A 39 10.34 -5.49 -6.51
N ILE A 40 10.37 -5.49 -5.18
CA ILE A 40 9.94 -6.63 -4.36
C ILE A 40 8.44 -6.90 -4.53
N VAL A 41 7.61 -5.86 -4.59
CA VAL A 41 6.15 -6.00 -4.80
C VAL A 41 5.88 -6.59 -6.18
N VAL A 42 6.53 -6.07 -7.23
CA VAL A 42 6.39 -6.60 -8.61
C VAL A 42 6.80 -8.06 -8.67
N ALA A 43 7.99 -8.40 -8.17
CA ALA A 43 8.47 -9.77 -8.15
C ALA A 43 7.52 -10.72 -7.38
N SER A 44 7.02 -10.27 -6.22
CA SER A 44 6.05 -11.04 -5.43
C SER A 44 4.72 -11.23 -6.17
N CYS A 45 4.23 -10.20 -6.85
CA CYS A 45 2.99 -10.27 -7.64
C CYS A 45 3.13 -11.24 -8.82
N LEU A 46 4.24 -11.18 -9.55
CA LEU A 46 4.52 -12.10 -10.65
C LEU A 46 4.62 -13.55 -10.17
N LEU A 47 5.28 -13.78 -9.05
CA LEU A 47 5.38 -15.10 -8.43
C LEU A 47 3.99 -15.65 -8.05
N VAL A 48 3.16 -14.85 -7.38
CA VAL A 48 1.80 -15.24 -7.00
C VAL A 48 0.96 -15.52 -8.24
N PHE A 49 1.06 -14.68 -9.26
CA PHE A 49 0.35 -14.89 -10.53
C PHE A 49 0.74 -16.22 -11.20
N ALA A 50 2.04 -16.53 -11.29
CA ALA A 50 2.53 -17.77 -11.85
C ALA A 50 2.07 -19.01 -11.05
N LEU A 51 1.99 -18.89 -9.73
CA LEU A 51 1.55 -19.98 -8.85
C LEU A 51 0.03 -20.14 -8.78
N THR A 52 -0.76 -19.19 -9.28
CA THR A 52 -2.22 -19.23 -9.18
C THR A 52 -2.81 -20.46 -9.87
N ILE A 53 -2.36 -20.77 -11.10
CA ILE A 53 -2.88 -21.91 -11.88
C ILE A 53 -2.58 -23.26 -11.19
N PRO A 54 -1.32 -23.56 -10.79
CA PRO A 54 -1.06 -24.82 -10.10
C PRO A 54 -1.76 -24.91 -8.75
N VAL A 55 -1.85 -23.82 -7.98
CA VAL A 55 -2.51 -23.81 -6.66
C VAL A 55 -4.02 -24.04 -6.78
N THR A 56 -4.71 -23.42 -7.73
CA THR A 56 -6.16 -23.63 -7.95
C THR A 56 -6.47 -25.06 -8.40
N LYS A 57 -5.60 -25.68 -9.21
CA LYS A 57 -5.74 -27.07 -9.62
C LYS A 57 -5.51 -28.04 -8.47
N LEU A 58 -4.46 -27.85 -7.67
CA LEU A 58 -4.15 -28.66 -6.49
C LEU A 58 -5.21 -28.52 -5.39
N GLY A 59 -5.82 -27.34 -5.25
CA GLY A 59 -6.86 -27.08 -4.27
C GLY A 59 -8.23 -27.66 -4.62
N GLY A 60 -8.40 -28.31 -5.79
CA GLY A 60 -9.69 -28.90 -6.21
C GLY A 60 -10.81 -27.88 -6.32
N MET A 61 -10.50 -26.62 -6.65
CA MET A 61 -11.48 -25.56 -6.74
C MET A 61 -12.45 -25.80 -7.90
N GLU A 62 -13.73 -25.52 -7.68
CA GLU A 62 -14.74 -25.53 -8.73
C GLU A 62 -14.33 -24.59 -9.88
N PRO A 63 -14.57 -24.96 -11.15
CA PRO A 63 -14.11 -24.19 -12.32
C PRO A 63 -14.55 -22.73 -12.32
N GLU A 64 -15.75 -22.43 -11.85
CA GLU A 64 -16.28 -21.06 -11.78
C GLU A 64 -15.53 -20.23 -10.71
N SER A 65 -15.30 -20.80 -9.54
CA SER A 65 -14.53 -20.18 -8.45
C SER A 65 -13.07 -19.97 -8.84
N ALA A 66 -12.45 -20.93 -9.53
CA ALA A 66 -11.08 -20.82 -10.01
C ALA A 66 -10.93 -19.68 -11.04
N ARG A 67 -11.90 -19.54 -11.96
CA ARG A 67 -11.93 -18.46 -12.94
C ARG A 67 -12.10 -17.09 -12.29
N MET A 68 -12.96 -16.97 -11.29
CA MET A 68 -13.14 -15.73 -10.52
C MET A 68 -11.86 -15.37 -9.75
N CYS A 69 -11.22 -16.35 -9.12
CA CYS A 69 -9.95 -16.17 -8.41
C CYS A 69 -8.84 -15.68 -9.36
N PHE A 70 -8.70 -16.31 -10.53
CA PHE A 70 -7.73 -15.90 -11.54
C PHE A 70 -7.96 -14.46 -12.01
N HIS A 71 -9.22 -14.08 -12.22
CA HIS A 71 -9.57 -12.71 -12.63
C HIS A 71 -9.19 -11.69 -11.55
N MET A 72 -9.50 -11.98 -10.27
CA MET A 72 -9.14 -11.13 -9.14
C MET A 72 -7.62 -11.00 -8.98
N ILE A 73 -6.87 -12.09 -9.10
CA ILE A 73 -5.40 -12.07 -8.99
C ILE A 73 -4.77 -11.31 -10.15
N SER A 74 -5.33 -11.41 -11.36
CA SER A 74 -4.87 -10.61 -12.51
C SER A 74 -5.00 -9.11 -12.22
N TRP A 75 -6.12 -8.66 -11.69
CA TRP A 75 -6.33 -7.27 -11.33
C TRP A 75 -5.36 -6.78 -10.24
N ILE A 76 -5.17 -7.58 -9.18
CA ILE A 76 -4.27 -7.17 -8.09
C ILE A 76 -2.81 -7.14 -8.55
N THR A 77 -2.41 -8.04 -9.46
CA THR A 77 -1.04 -8.09 -10.00
C THR A 77 -0.68 -6.80 -10.75
N VAL A 78 -1.66 -6.17 -11.42
CA VAL A 78 -1.45 -4.91 -12.14
C VAL A 78 -1.58 -3.70 -11.23
N VAL A 79 -2.61 -3.65 -10.39
CA VAL A 79 -2.95 -2.46 -9.59
C VAL A 79 -2.06 -2.32 -8.36
N LYS A 80 -1.76 -3.42 -7.70
CA LYS A 80 -1.00 -3.41 -6.44
C LYS A 80 0.40 -2.78 -6.55
N PRO A 81 1.25 -3.09 -7.52
CA PRO A 81 2.54 -2.44 -7.65
C PRO A 81 2.41 -0.92 -7.70
N ILE A 82 1.52 -0.40 -8.54
CA ILE A 82 1.38 1.03 -8.78
C ILE A 82 0.86 1.76 -7.52
N VAL A 83 -0.17 1.20 -6.88
CA VAL A 83 -0.94 1.92 -5.85
C VAL A 83 -0.43 1.63 -4.45
N TRP A 84 -0.02 0.38 -4.16
CA TRP A 84 0.37 -0.04 -2.82
C TRP A 84 1.63 0.66 -2.32
N THR A 85 2.66 0.73 -3.17
CA THR A 85 3.93 1.37 -2.81
C THR A 85 3.74 2.84 -2.51
N LEU A 86 2.94 3.55 -3.32
CA LEU A 86 2.61 4.96 -3.10
C LEU A 86 1.77 5.17 -1.82
N ALA A 87 0.92 4.20 -1.45
CA ALA A 87 0.08 4.31 -0.27
C ALA A 87 0.84 4.04 1.04
N PHE A 88 1.80 3.13 1.03
CA PHE A 88 2.40 2.62 2.26
C PHE A 88 3.81 3.13 2.52
N ILE A 89 4.68 3.21 1.51
CA ILE A 89 6.08 3.56 1.73
C ILE A 89 6.26 5.02 2.21
N PRO A 90 5.61 6.04 1.62
CA PRO A 90 5.69 7.39 2.16
C PRO A 90 5.14 7.50 3.59
N ALA A 91 4.12 6.69 3.93
CA ALA A 91 3.58 6.65 5.29
C ALA A 91 4.61 6.21 6.33
N TYR A 92 5.47 5.24 6.01
CA TYR A 92 6.57 4.85 6.90
C TYR A 92 7.57 6.00 7.08
N GLY A 93 7.89 6.72 6.01
CA GLY A 93 8.75 7.91 6.08
C GLY A 93 8.17 9.03 6.95
N LEU A 94 6.87 9.32 6.79
CA LEU A 94 6.16 10.31 7.62
C LEU A 94 6.14 9.92 9.10
N ARG A 95 5.92 8.63 9.40
CA ARG A 95 5.96 8.12 10.78
C ARG A 95 7.34 8.23 11.40
N ALA A 96 8.39 7.91 10.65
CA ALA A 96 9.78 8.07 11.09
C ALA A 96 10.13 9.53 11.42
N ALA A 97 9.51 10.48 10.72
CA ALA A 97 9.67 11.92 10.96
C ALA A 97 8.79 12.49 12.08
N GLY A 98 8.06 11.63 12.82
CA GLY A 98 7.19 12.07 13.92
C GLY A 98 5.79 12.52 13.49
N ASP A 99 5.46 12.54 12.18
CA ASP A 99 4.12 12.89 11.68
C ASP A 99 3.13 11.71 11.75
N VAL A 100 3.14 11.04 12.92
CA VAL A 100 2.36 9.82 13.17
C VAL A 100 0.87 10.12 13.20
N LYS A 101 0.47 11.22 13.84
CA LYS A 101 -0.96 11.61 13.98
C LYS A 101 -1.62 11.78 12.63
N PHE A 102 -0.98 12.49 11.70
CA PHE A 102 -1.50 12.69 10.35
C PHE A 102 -1.65 11.35 9.62
N SER A 103 -0.61 10.53 9.65
CA SER A 103 -0.63 9.20 9.01
C SER A 103 -1.73 8.30 9.57
N MET A 104 -1.93 8.30 10.89
CA MET A 104 -2.96 7.52 11.57
C MET A 104 -4.38 8.00 11.22
N ILE A 105 -4.65 9.29 11.37
CA ILE A 105 -5.97 9.89 11.11
C ILE A 105 -6.37 9.67 9.65
N THR A 106 -5.46 9.98 8.71
CA THR A 106 -5.70 9.76 7.27
C THR A 106 -6.03 8.29 6.99
N SER A 107 -5.24 7.35 7.55
CA SER A 107 -5.48 5.93 7.35
C SER A 107 -6.83 5.46 7.92
N CYS A 108 -7.24 5.96 9.08
CA CYS A 108 -8.54 5.65 9.67
C CYS A 108 -9.68 6.18 8.80
N ILE A 109 -9.62 7.46 8.40
CA ILE A 109 -10.68 8.08 7.58
C ILE A 109 -10.82 7.35 6.25
N THR A 110 -9.73 7.11 5.53
CA THR A 110 -9.78 6.45 4.21
C THR A 110 -10.28 5.02 4.32
N MET A 111 -9.87 4.27 5.35
CA MET A 111 -10.33 2.91 5.59
C MET A 111 -11.84 2.85 5.85
N TRP A 112 -12.37 3.70 6.72
CA TRP A 112 -13.80 3.71 7.03
C TRP A 112 -14.64 4.19 5.86
N THR A 113 -14.22 5.26 5.16
CA THR A 113 -14.97 5.85 4.05
C THR A 113 -14.93 4.96 2.81
N PHE A 114 -13.75 4.58 2.35
CA PHE A 114 -13.62 3.88 1.06
C PHE A 114 -13.66 2.37 1.20
N ARG A 115 -13.03 1.80 2.22
CA ARG A 115 -12.98 0.35 2.35
C ARG A 115 -14.23 -0.24 2.99
N PHE A 116 -14.87 0.48 3.93
CA PHE A 116 -16.10 0.02 4.57
C PHE A 116 -17.36 0.58 3.90
N CYS A 117 -17.58 1.89 3.93
CA CYS A 117 -18.81 2.50 3.42
C CYS A 117 -19.00 2.26 1.92
N LEU A 118 -17.95 2.42 1.10
CA LEU A 118 -18.03 2.18 -0.34
C LEU A 118 -18.30 0.70 -0.65
N CYS A 119 -17.70 -0.26 0.06
CA CYS A 119 -17.97 -1.68 -0.12
C CYS A 119 -19.43 -2.01 0.19
N VAL A 120 -19.96 -1.54 1.33
CA VAL A 120 -21.36 -1.74 1.70
C VAL A 120 -22.29 -1.16 0.64
N TYR A 121 -22.02 0.04 0.16
CA TYR A 121 -22.78 0.68 -0.91
C TYR A 121 -22.78 -0.15 -2.20
N LEU A 122 -21.61 -0.60 -2.66
CA LEU A 122 -21.47 -1.38 -3.89
C LEU A 122 -22.19 -2.74 -3.80
N ILE A 123 -22.11 -3.41 -2.65
CA ILE A 123 -22.78 -4.69 -2.44
C ILE A 123 -24.29 -4.49 -2.37
N ARG A 124 -24.78 -3.51 -1.58
CA ARG A 124 -26.19 -3.36 -1.27
C ARG A 124 -26.99 -2.74 -2.43
N PHE A 125 -26.42 -1.76 -3.14
CA PHE A 125 -27.14 -0.98 -4.16
C PHE A 125 -26.76 -1.34 -5.60
N ARG A 126 -25.58 -1.91 -5.82
CA ARG A 126 -25.10 -2.21 -7.17
C ARG A 126 -24.96 -3.70 -7.45
N GLY A 127 -25.17 -4.55 -6.45
CA GLY A 127 -25.08 -6.01 -6.60
C GLY A 127 -23.70 -6.55 -6.96
N PHE A 128 -22.63 -5.76 -6.73
CA PHE A 128 -21.26 -6.23 -6.93
C PHE A 128 -20.95 -7.27 -5.84
N GLY A 129 -20.70 -8.51 -6.24
CA GLY A 129 -20.29 -9.59 -5.34
C GLY A 129 -18.88 -9.33 -4.72
N PRO A 130 -18.01 -10.34 -4.63
CA PRO A 130 -16.67 -10.20 -4.01
C PRO A 130 -15.81 -9.08 -4.60
N MET A 131 -16.05 -8.67 -5.86
CA MET A 131 -15.35 -7.57 -6.51
C MET A 131 -15.52 -6.22 -5.82
N ALA A 132 -16.63 -5.99 -5.11
CA ALA A 132 -16.86 -4.75 -4.35
C ALA A 132 -15.78 -4.49 -3.31
N VAL A 133 -15.30 -5.56 -2.64
CA VAL A 133 -14.23 -5.46 -1.64
C VAL A 133 -12.91 -5.03 -2.28
N TRP A 134 -12.60 -5.55 -3.45
CA TRP A 134 -11.39 -5.18 -4.20
C TRP A 134 -11.43 -3.73 -4.69
N ILE A 135 -12.57 -3.29 -5.22
CA ILE A 135 -12.77 -1.90 -5.64
C ILE A 135 -12.60 -0.95 -4.45
N GLY A 136 -13.22 -1.26 -3.31
CA GLY A 136 -13.07 -0.47 -2.09
C GLY A 136 -11.62 -0.41 -1.60
N MET A 137 -10.91 -1.54 -1.65
CA MET A 137 -9.50 -1.61 -1.25
C MET A 137 -8.60 -0.80 -2.19
N PHE A 138 -8.78 -0.90 -3.49
CA PHE A 138 -7.98 -0.14 -4.47
C PHE A 138 -8.25 1.35 -4.37
N THR A 139 -9.50 1.75 -4.15
CA THR A 139 -9.87 3.15 -3.94
C THR A 139 -9.24 3.71 -2.66
N ASP A 140 -9.29 2.96 -1.55
CA ASP A 140 -8.62 3.34 -0.30
C ASP A 140 -7.10 3.55 -0.52
N TRP A 141 -6.42 2.61 -1.17
CA TRP A 141 -4.98 2.73 -1.46
C TRP A 141 -4.66 3.91 -2.36
N THR A 142 -5.47 4.15 -3.39
CA THR A 142 -5.26 5.26 -4.33
C THR A 142 -5.39 6.60 -3.61
N VAL A 143 -6.46 6.82 -2.87
CA VAL A 143 -6.68 8.07 -2.12
C VAL A 143 -5.59 8.27 -1.08
N ARG A 144 -5.24 7.22 -0.33
CA ARG A 144 -4.16 7.25 0.65
C ARG A 144 -2.81 7.57 0.03
N GLY A 145 -2.50 6.96 -1.12
CA GLY A 145 -1.29 7.23 -1.88
C GLY A 145 -1.18 8.68 -2.33
N ILE A 146 -2.27 9.25 -2.84
CA ILE A 146 -2.33 10.65 -3.23
C ILE A 146 -2.10 11.57 -2.02
N VAL A 147 -2.82 11.36 -0.93
CA VAL A 147 -2.71 12.20 0.28
C VAL A 147 -1.30 12.15 0.88
N PHE A 148 -0.71 10.95 0.99
CA PHE A 148 0.64 10.82 1.53
C PHE A 148 1.72 11.37 0.59
N SER A 149 1.55 11.22 -0.71
CA SER A 149 2.48 11.80 -1.70
C SER A 149 2.44 13.32 -1.67
N LEU A 150 1.25 13.92 -1.57
CA LEU A 150 1.09 15.38 -1.42
C LEU A 150 1.72 15.88 -0.11
N ARG A 151 1.50 15.16 1.00
CA ARG A 151 2.11 15.50 2.29
C ARG A 151 3.63 15.40 2.23
N PHE A 152 4.16 14.37 1.59
CA PHE A 152 5.59 14.17 1.39
C PHE A 152 6.19 15.30 0.55
N HIS A 153 5.57 15.68 -0.56
CA HIS A 153 6.03 16.77 -1.45
C HIS A 153 6.03 18.14 -0.75
N SER A 154 5.04 18.39 0.12
CA SER A 154 4.93 19.65 0.85
C SER A 154 6.07 19.90 1.85
N ARG A 155 6.93 18.92 2.10
CA ARG A 155 8.05 18.93 3.08
C ARG A 155 7.67 19.41 4.50
N LYS A 156 6.38 19.51 4.81
CA LYS A 156 5.89 19.93 6.14
C LYS A 156 6.31 18.94 7.25
N TRP A 157 6.44 17.68 6.91
CA TRP A 157 6.89 16.62 7.81
C TRP A 157 8.34 16.80 8.32
N LEU A 158 9.20 17.54 7.58
CA LEU A 158 10.58 17.85 7.98
C LEU A 158 10.66 18.94 9.07
N LYS A 159 9.53 19.60 9.40
CA LYS A 159 9.47 20.62 10.45
C LYS A 159 9.23 20.05 11.85
N HIS A 160 8.77 18.79 11.94
CA HIS A 160 8.62 18.13 13.24
C HIS A 160 10.00 17.83 13.83
N LYS A 161 10.21 18.20 15.09
CA LYS A 161 11.39 17.80 15.85
C LYS A 161 11.23 16.33 16.23
N VAL A 162 12.12 15.50 15.75
CA VAL A 162 12.28 14.14 16.27
C VAL A 162 12.99 14.29 17.60
N VAL A 163 12.27 14.01 18.70
CA VAL A 163 12.83 14.01 20.05
C VAL A 163 13.62 12.74 20.24
#